data_f5169b12734e4b3ddc360890ffa11d0e
#
_entry.id   f5169b12734e4b3ddc360890ffa11d0e
#
_cell.length_a   1.000
_cell.length_b   1.000
_cell.length_c   1.000
_cell.angle_alpha   90.00
_cell.angle_beta   90.00
_cell.angle_gamma   90.00
#
_symmetry.space_group_name_H-M   'P 1'
#
loop_
_entity.id
_entity.type
_entity.pdbx_description
1 polymer ?
#
loop_
_entity_poly.entity_id
_entity_poly.type
_entity_poly.pdbx_seq_one_letter_code
_entity_poly.pdbx_strand_id
1 'polypeptide(L)'
;GRSTGRWEGFYKDLDTEEVAYCEKWQLDLEWMSGVSPFNSDDAVWHFHPVVFLDSLSQKKSNQIIFPLKVKPNNDKNGKWKNYFWAAALTDRNASQAIFGRNRNNGNRKHGARDLYTEPKSDIVSVCNGIVRAISRYYYGTWQVTIEHSTRDGRHFYVRYGEVDPSSILVKINDHIMQGAIIAKTGLMIKPDTGRPPVIIPGEEVVYMLHFEYYPGNNGTPPPNNTQIPPFYRRDDLHDPIDILMEGYINSFNEEQTAERIAIADLNVSNKGKGFIKEWEYLQLTAYNDSEGYCTIGYGHLIATQRCNDIVLPEEFQHGITIAKADELFEERLSGFVSELKRTVSVDLYQYEFDALISLLFNMGSMSKAPNLNSKLNQKDYIGASNEFLDITNGGVAGLVIRRRKEQNPFLNNVYDSSH
;
A
#
# COMPACT_ATOMS: atom_id res chain seq x y z
N GLY A 1 -4.43 30.07 26.22
CA GLY A 1 -5.15 29.16 25.82
C GLY A 1 -6.68 29.12 25.90
N ARG A 2 -7.22 28.18 26.67
CA ARG A 2 -8.66 27.92 26.82
C ARG A 2 -9.48 29.14 27.34
N SER A 3 -8.86 30.02 28.12
CA SER A 3 -9.51 31.14 28.75
C SER A 3 -9.68 32.38 27.85
N THR A 4 -9.19 32.38 26.62
CA THR A 4 -9.14 33.60 25.79
C THR A 4 -10.13 33.61 24.63
N GLY A 5 -11.11 32.71 24.58
CA GLY A 5 -12.16 32.66 23.53
C GLY A 5 -11.69 32.32 22.13
N ARG A 6 -10.38 32.40 21.87
CA ARG A 6 -9.78 32.14 20.54
C ARG A 6 -9.82 30.66 20.13
N TRP A 7 -9.82 29.76 21.12
CA TRP A 7 -9.82 28.32 20.98
C TRP A 7 -11.19 27.68 21.26
N GLU A 8 -12.13 28.43 21.85
CA GLU A 8 -13.44 27.92 22.28
C GLU A 8 -14.28 27.39 21.07
N GLY A 9 -14.20 28.08 19.92
CA GLY A 9 -14.83 27.63 18.70
C GLY A 9 -14.18 26.39 18.09
N PHE A 10 -12.90 26.21 18.35
CA PHE A 10 -12.09 25.13 17.78
C PHE A 10 -12.31 23.79 18.50
N TYR A 11 -12.38 23.80 19.84
CA TYR A 11 -12.65 22.60 20.63
C TYR A 11 -14.09 22.11 20.51
N LYS A 12 -14.98 22.90 19.91
CA LYS A 12 -16.41 22.60 19.80
C LYS A 12 -16.70 21.41 18.88
N ASP A 13 -15.85 21.21 17.89
CA ASP A 13 -16.01 20.16 16.86
C ASP A 13 -15.06 18.97 17.07
N LEU A 14 -14.28 18.98 18.16
CA LEU A 14 -13.37 17.90 18.54
C LEU A 14 -14.03 16.95 19.53
N ASP A 15 -13.75 15.66 19.40
CA ASP A 15 -14.14 14.70 20.41
C ASP A 15 -13.29 14.83 21.70
N THR A 16 -13.68 14.10 22.76
CA THR A 16 -13.04 14.21 24.07
C THR A 16 -11.57 13.77 24.06
N GLU A 17 -11.20 12.83 23.18
CA GLU A 17 -9.83 12.31 23.04
C GLU A 17 -8.95 13.30 22.27
N GLU A 18 -9.49 13.91 21.22
CA GLU A 18 -8.83 14.95 20.45
C GLU A 18 -8.58 16.20 21.31
N VAL A 19 -9.53 16.57 22.15
CA VAL A 19 -9.37 17.66 23.13
C VAL A 19 -8.25 17.36 24.11
N ALA A 20 -8.22 16.17 24.72
CA ALA A 20 -7.19 15.77 25.65
C ALA A 20 -5.78 15.74 25.01
N TYR A 21 -5.70 15.32 23.74
CA TYR A 21 -4.47 15.33 22.97
C TYR A 21 -3.97 16.75 22.68
N CYS A 22 -4.88 17.65 22.28
CA CYS A 22 -4.55 19.06 22.08
C CYS A 22 -4.10 19.75 23.38
N GLU A 23 -4.71 19.42 24.53
CA GLU A 23 -4.30 19.91 25.83
C GLU A 23 -2.90 19.44 26.23
N LYS A 24 -2.58 18.18 26.01
CA LYS A 24 -1.24 17.64 26.22
C LYS A 24 -0.19 18.36 25.38
N TRP A 25 -0.49 18.55 24.09
CA TRP A 25 0.40 19.30 23.20
C TRP A 25 0.57 20.76 23.60
N GLN A 26 -0.46 21.39 24.09
CA GLN A 26 -0.38 22.75 24.61
C GLN A 26 0.57 22.84 25.82
N LEU A 27 0.51 21.88 26.74
CA LEU A 27 1.42 21.78 27.89
C LEU A 27 2.87 21.50 27.43
N ASP A 28 3.05 20.63 26.42
CA ASP A 28 4.36 20.32 25.85
C ASP A 28 4.98 21.52 25.10
N LEU A 29 4.15 22.43 24.56
CA LEU A 29 4.60 23.64 23.88
C LEU A 29 4.87 24.79 24.85
N GLU A 30 4.23 24.84 26.01
CA GLU A 30 4.45 25.90 27.02
C GLU A 30 5.89 25.95 27.54
N TRP A 31 6.60 24.81 27.62
CA TRP A 31 8.00 24.80 28.01
C TRP A 31 8.91 25.40 26.92
N MET A 32 8.51 25.32 25.63
CA MET A 32 9.28 25.88 24.50
C MET A 32 9.29 27.41 24.52
N SER A 33 8.29 28.06 25.13
CA SER A 33 8.23 29.52 25.26
C SER A 33 9.35 30.11 26.13
N GLY A 34 9.98 29.28 26.96
CA GLY A 34 11.11 29.67 27.82
C GLY A 34 12.49 29.39 27.20
N VAL A 35 12.56 28.84 26.00
CA VAL A 35 13.82 28.45 25.35
C VAL A 35 14.11 29.37 24.17
N SER A 36 15.23 30.09 24.21
CA SER A 36 15.73 30.87 23.06
C SER A 36 16.09 29.90 21.89
N PRO A 37 15.64 30.17 20.64
CA PRO A 37 15.10 31.42 20.08
C PRO A 37 13.57 31.57 20.12
N PHE A 38 12.84 30.76 20.84
CA PHE A 38 11.41 30.82 20.95
C PHE A 38 11.09 31.88 22.04
N ASN A 39 10.57 33.01 21.63
CA ASN A 39 10.08 34.02 22.56
C ASN A 39 8.55 33.99 22.61
N SER A 40 7.98 34.63 23.61
CA SER A 40 6.52 34.69 23.84
C SER A 40 5.78 35.65 22.88
N ASP A 41 6.39 35.99 21.71
CA ASP A 41 5.76 36.87 20.74
C ASP A 41 4.67 36.12 19.95
N ASP A 42 3.48 36.75 19.85
CA ASP A 42 2.28 36.20 19.19
C ASP A 42 2.55 35.75 17.74
N ALA A 43 3.59 36.25 17.10
CA ALA A 43 4.00 35.88 15.75
C ALA A 43 4.50 34.42 15.62
N VAL A 44 4.97 33.79 16.71
CA VAL A 44 5.43 32.41 16.74
C VAL A 44 4.27 31.42 16.76
N TRP A 45 3.06 31.88 17.11
CA TRP A 45 1.88 31.05 17.30
C TRP A 45 0.99 30.90 16.06
N HIS A 46 1.48 31.25 14.86
CA HIS A 46 0.79 30.91 13.62
C HIS A 46 0.82 29.39 13.32
N PHE A 47 1.47 28.62 14.18
CA PHE A 47 1.50 27.19 14.12
C PHE A 47 0.27 26.62 14.84
N HIS A 48 -0.79 26.39 14.07
CA HIS A 48 -1.99 25.75 14.59
C HIS A 48 -1.68 24.24 14.79
N PRO A 49 -1.57 23.72 16.04
CA PRO A 49 -1.12 22.34 16.24
C PRO A 49 -2.01 21.34 15.51
N VAL A 50 -3.30 21.59 15.44
CA VAL A 50 -4.25 20.71 14.78
C VAL A 50 -4.20 20.85 13.27
N VAL A 51 -4.06 22.05 12.72
CA VAL A 51 -3.84 22.25 11.29
C VAL A 51 -2.49 21.65 10.88
N PHE A 52 -1.49 21.69 11.73
CA PHE A 52 -0.21 21.02 11.47
C PHE A 52 -0.33 19.51 11.62
N LEU A 53 -0.99 19.02 12.65
CA LEU A 53 -1.29 17.60 12.81
C LEU A 53 -2.21 17.10 11.71
N ASP A 54 -3.18 17.92 11.28
CA ASP A 54 -4.05 17.62 10.15
C ASP A 54 -3.29 17.69 8.83
N SER A 55 -2.39 18.65 8.64
CA SER A 55 -1.50 18.72 7.48
C SER A 55 -0.44 17.61 7.47
N LEU A 56 0.10 17.22 8.63
CA LEU A 56 0.96 16.04 8.77
C LEU A 56 0.16 14.75 8.59
N SER A 57 -1.09 14.72 9.01
CA SER A 57 -1.97 13.58 8.87
C SER A 57 -2.59 13.49 7.47
N GLN A 58 -2.77 14.61 6.76
CA GLN A 58 -3.10 14.64 5.33
C GLN A 58 -1.91 14.25 4.47
N LYS A 59 -0.66 14.57 4.88
CA LYS A 59 0.56 14.04 4.25
C LYS A 59 0.85 12.59 4.61
N LYS A 60 0.43 12.11 5.79
CA LYS A 60 0.42 10.69 6.15
C LYS A 60 -0.96 10.14 5.81
N SER A 61 -1.10 9.72 4.58
CA SER A 61 -2.29 9.10 3.98
C SER A 61 -2.93 8.05 4.91
N ASN A 62 -4.18 7.70 4.64
CA ASN A 62 -4.90 6.54 5.17
C ASN A 62 -4.18 5.20 4.95
N GLN A 63 -2.94 5.22 4.52
CA GLN A 63 -2.13 4.09 4.07
C GLN A 63 -1.40 3.47 5.25
N ILE A 64 -1.50 2.18 5.36
CA ILE A 64 -0.72 1.39 6.31
C ILE A 64 0.75 1.43 5.89
N ILE A 65 1.68 1.53 6.84
CA ILE A 65 3.12 1.41 6.60
C ILE A 65 3.64 0.02 7.01
N PHE A 66 4.83 -0.33 6.53
CA PHE A 66 5.46 -1.59 6.91
C PHE A 66 5.90 -1.58 8.38
N PRO A 67 5.80 -2.70 9.11
CA PRO A 67 6.09 -2.73 10.55
C PRO A 67 7.58 -2.62 10.90
N LEU A 68 8.46 -2.56 9.92
CA LEU A 68 9.91 -2.39 10.08
C LEU A 68 10.38 -1.18 9.28
N LYS A 69 11.39 -0.46 9.78
CA LYS A 69 12.01 0.67 9.05
C LYS A 69 12.93 0.23 7.91
N VAL A 70 13.24 -1.04 7.85
CA VAL A 70 14.14 -1.64 6.84
C VAL A 70 13.46 -2.83 6.18
N LYS A 71 13.85 -3.15 4.95
CA LYS A 71 13.40 -4.37 4.28
C LYS A 71 13.89 -5.59 5.06
N PRO A 72 13.05 -6.60 5.26
CA PRO A 72 13.47 -7.80 5.99
C PRO A 72 14.53 -8.60 5.21
N ASN A 73 15.35 -9.36 5.93
CA ASN A 73 16.40 -10.20 5.34
C ASN A 73 15.84 -11.32 4.44
N ASN A 74 14.60 -11.70 4.65
CA ASN A 74 13.85 -12.65 3.82
C ASN A 74 12.88 -11.96 2.85
N ASP A 75 13.20 -10.77 2.42
CA ASP A 75 12.61 -10.14 1.26
C ASP A 75 13.06 -10.84 -0.04
N LYS A 76 12.32 -10.66 -1.14
CA LYS A 76 12.58 -11.33 -2.43
C LYS A 76 14.03 -11.21 -2.90
N ASN A 77 14.65 -10.05 -2.68
CA ASN A 77 16.03 -9.76 -3.05
C ASN A 77 16.96 -9.69 -1.81
N GLY A 78 16.44 -10.07 -0.65
CA GLY A 78 17.17 -10.00 0.61
C GLY A 78 18.18 -11.13 0.82
N LYS A 79 18.91 -11.07 1.93
CA LYS A 79 19.94 -12.02 2.32
C LYS A 79 19.44 -13.47 2.32
N TRP A 80 18.20 -13.70 2.75
CA TRP A 80 17.59 -15.02 2.89
C TRP A 80 16.40 -15.22 1.95
N LYS A 81 16.56 -14.87 0.68
CA LYS A 81 15.54 -14.95 -0.35
C LYS A 81 14.83 -16.32 -0.49
N ASN A 82 15.49 -17.42 -0.07
CA ASN A 82 14.88 -18.77 -0.04
C ASN A 82 13.83 -18.93 1.07
N TYR A 83 13.76 -17.96 1.99
CA TYR A 83 12.80 -17.92 3.10
C TYR A 83 11.78 -16.78 2.89
N PHE A 84 11.49 -16.43 1.65
CA PHE A 84 10.69 -15.29 1.25
C PHE A 84 9.36 -15.20 2.00
N TRP A 85 9.15 -14.11 2.75
CA TRP A 85 8.00 -13.92 3.63
C TRP A 85 6.68 -13.75 2.86
N ALA A 86 6.71 -13.23 1.63
CA ALA A 86 5.55 -12.98 0.77
C ALA A 86 5.22 -14.14 -0.19
N ALA A 87 5.89 -15.30 -0.05
CA ALA A 87 5.58 -16.47 -0.87
C ALA A 87 4.15 -16.98 -0.65
N ALA A 88 3.53 -17.52 -1.70
CA ALA A 88 2.25 -18.20 -1.59
C ALA A 88 2.40 -19.57 -0.89
N LEU A 89 1.36 -20.01 -0.17
CA LEU A 89 1.35 -21.32 0.49
C LEU A 89 1.51 -22.48 -0.50
N THR A 90 1.05 -22.29 -1.74
CA THR A 90 1.15 -23.27 -2.84
C THR A 90 2.55 -23.36 -3.45
N ASP A 91 3.43 -22.42 -3.15
CA ASP A 91 4.81 -22.48 -3.58
C ASP A 91 5.51 -23.68 -2.91
N ARG A 92 6.08 -24.59 -3.72
CA ARG A 92 6.78 -25.78 -3.24
C ARG A 92 8.00 -25.43 -2.38
N ASN A 93 8.61 -24.28 -2.62
CA ASN A 93 9.75 -23.74 -1.88
C ASN A 93 9.32 -22.78 -0.77
N ALA A 94 8.01 -22.69 -0.49
CA ALA A 94 7.50 -21.83 0.56
C ALA A 94 8.14 -22.16 1.92
N SER A 95 8.69 -21.12 2.53
CA SER A 95 9.44 -21.24 3.77
C SER A 95 8.53 -21.45 4.99
N GLN A 96 9.16 -21.70 6.13
CA GLN A 96 8.44 -21.75 7.41
C GLN A 96 7.90 -20.37 7.84
N ALA A 97 8.34 -19.27 7.20
CA ALA A 97 7.95 -17.91 7.53
C ALA A 97 6.52 -17.52 7.11
N ILE A 98 5.88 -18.30 6.22
CA ILE A 98 4.58 -17.93 5.65
C ILE A 98 3.40 -18.39 6.51
N PHE A 99 2.28 -17.67 6.37
CA PHE A 99 1.00 -18.01 6.98
C PHE A 99 0.48 -19.39 6.51
N GLY A 100 -0.18 -20.12 7.39
CA GLY A 100 -0.79 -21.42 7.07
C GLY A 100 0.18 -22.59 6.97
N ARG A 101 1.49 -22.37 7.09
CA ARG A 101 2.50 -23.44 7.04
C ARG A 101 2.31 -24.43 8.18
N ASN A 102 2.40 -25.73 7.88
CA ASN A 102 2.29 -26.78 8.89
C ASN A 102 3.37 -26.67 9.96
N ARG A 103 2.96 -26.85 11.22
CA ARG A 103 3.77 -26.93 12.44
C ARG A 103 3.45 -28.23 13.16
N ASN A 104 4.37 -28.73 14.00
CA ASN A 104 4.16 -29.91 14.83
C ASN A 104 3.60 -31.11 14.02
N ASN A 105 4.28 -31.48 12.95
CA ASN A 105 3.88 -32.58 12.06
C ASN A 105 2.44 -32.43 11.48
N GLY A 106 2.00 -31.23 11.29
CA GLY A 106 0.69 -30.92 10.71
C GLY A 106 -0.43 -30.66 11.74
N ASN A 107 -0.17 -30.87 13.04
CA ASN A 107 -1.18 -30.70 14.09
C ASN A 107 -1.51 -29.21 14.35
N ARG A 108 -0.67 -28.28 13.89
CA ARG A 108 -0.88 -26.84 13.98
C ARG A 108 -0.45 -26.15 12.70
N LYS A 109 -1.07 -25.01 12.42
CA LYS A 109 -0.63 -24.11 11.34
C LYS A 109 -0.01 -22.84 11.90
N HIS A 110 0.88 -22.25 11.12
CA HIS A 110 1.50 -20.97 11.41
C HIS A 110 0.49 -19.84 11.23
N GLY A 111 0.29 -19.02 12.26
CA GLY A 111 -0.72 -17.96 12.31
C GLY A 111 -0.21 -16.57 11.94
N ALA A 112 0.98 -16.48 11.36
CA ALA A 112 1.63 -15.20 11.05
C ALA A 112 2.45 -15.27 9.78
N ARG A 113 3.04 -14.12 9.41
CA ARG A 113 4.22 -14.07 8.55
C ARG A 113 5.41 -13.59 9.36
N ASP A 114 6.53 -14.31 9.26
CA ASP A 114 7.76 -14.00 9.99
C ASP A 114 8.67 -13.15 9.11
N LEU A 115 8.98 -11.96 9.58
CA LEU A 115 9.87 -11.00 8.93
C LEU A 115 11.24 -11.10 9.61
N TYR A 116 12.20 -11.73 8.94
CA TYR A 116 13.56 -11.91 9.47
C TYR A 116 14.37 -10.62 9.34
N THR A 117 15.09 -10.27 10.39
CA THR A 117 15.78 -8.99 10.49
C THR A 117 17.21 -9.15 11.01
N GLU A 118 17.99 -8.08 10.86
CA GLU A 118 19.19 -7.90 11.67
C GLU A 118 18.82 -7.80 13.17
N PRO A 119 19.79 -8.11 14.07
CA PRO A 119 19.54 -8.09 15.51
C PRO A 119 18.94 -6.76 15.99
N LYS A 120 17.88 -6.85 16.78
CA LYS A 120 17.25 -5.69 17.45
C LYS A 120 16.81 -4.57 16.50
N SER A 121 16.30 -4.94 15.34
CA SER A 121 15.69 -3.99 14.39
C SER A 121 14.45 -3.32 14.99
N ASP A 122 14.25 -2.04 14.68
CA ASP A 122 13.12 -1.27 15.15
C ASP A 122 11.80 -1.80 14.57
N ILE A 123 10.84 -2.06 15.45
CA ILE A 123 9.45 -2.36 15.12
C ILE A 123 8.64 -1.09 15.28
N VAL A 124 7.87 -0.74 14.26
CA VAL A 124 7.02 0.46 14.25
C VAL A 124 5.54 0.12 14.14
N SER A 125 4.69 0.99 14.66
CA SER A 125 3.25 0.88 14.51
C SER A 125 2.84 1.09 13.04
N VAL A 126 2.09 0.16 12.47
CA VAL A 126 1.69 0.20 11.04
C VAL A 126 0.71 1.33 10.71
N CYS A 127 -0.10 1.75 11.66
CA CYS A 127 -0.94 2.95 11.61
C CYS A 127 -1.26 3.42 13.04
N ASN A 128 -2.08 4.46 13.18
CA ASN A 128 -2.52 4.92 14.49
C ASN A 128 -3.28 3.83 15.23
N GLY A 129 -3.19 3.79 16.55
CA GLY A 129 -3.87 2.78 17.33
C GLY A 129 -3.71 2.92 18.82
N ILE A 130 -4.26 1.95 19.56
CA ILE A 130 -4.22 1.88 21.04
C ILE A 130 -3.60 0.55 21.43
N VAL A 131 -2.61 0.56 22.31
CA VAL A 131 -1.99 -0.66 22.83
C VAL A 131 -3.00 -1.38 23.74
N ARG A 132 -3.36 -2.61 23.37
CA ARG A 132 -4.38 -3.40 24.11
C ARG A 132 -3.81 -4.55 24.92
N ALA A 133 -2.65 -5.07 24.55
CA ALA A 133 -2.00 -6.12 25.32
C ALA A 133 -0.48 -6.09 25.16
N ILE A 134 0.21 -6.40 26.25
CA ILE A 134 1.66 -6.64 26.30
C ILE A 134 1.84 -7.86 27.22
N SER A 135 2.43 -8.94 26.72
CA SER A 135 2.59 -10.15 27.50
C SER A 135 3.74 -11.03 27.01
N ARG A 136 4.12 -12.01 27.83
CA ARG A 136 5.08 -13.04 27.43
C ARG A 136 4.57 -13.80 26.19
N TYR A 137 5.50 -14.12 25.30
CA TYR A 137 5.22 -14.86 24.09
C TYR A 137 6.10 -16.14 24.04
N TYR A 138 6.69 -16.50 22.91
CA TYR A 138 7.48 -17.74 22.81
C TYR A 138 8.93 -17.54 23.27
N TYR A 139 9.45 -18.52 23.99
CA TYR A 139 10.88 -18.69 24.25
C TYR A 139 11.65 -17.45 24.72
N GLY A 140 11.08 -16.77 25.71
CA GLY A 140 11.71 -15.59 26.31
C GLY A 140 11.40 -14.26 25.64
N THR A 141 10.71 -14.29 24.49
CA THR A 141 10.22 -13.07 23.83
C THR A 141 8.87 -12.62 24.39
N TRP A 142 8.45 -11.43 23.98
CA TRP A 142 7.16 -10.84 24.32
C TRP A 142 6.37 -10.50 23.07
N GLN A 143 5.14 -10.05 23.24
CA GLN A 143 4.27 -9.52 22.21
C GLN A 143 3.68 -8.17 22.65
N VAL A 144 3.42 -7.31 21.66
CA VAL A 144 2.61 -6.10 21.78
C VAL A 144 1.44 -6.26 20.83
N THR A 145 0.21 -6.14 21.32
CA THR A 145 -1.00 -6.13 20.48
C THR A 145 -1.57 -4.72 20.46
N ILE A 146 -1.78 -4.18 19.28
CA ILE A 146 -2.34 -2.87 19.04
C ILE A 146 -3.65 -3.01 18.29
N GLU A 147 -4.67 -2.30 18.75
CA GLU A 147 -5.91 -2.07 18.06
C GLU A 147 -5.75 -0.84 17.17
N HIS A 148 -5.91 -1.03 15.88
CA HIS A 148 -5.68 -0.01 14.87
C HIS A 148 -6.98 0.49 14.27
N SER A 149 -7.01 1.78 13.97
CA SER A 149 -8.08 2.40 13.20
C SER A 149 -7.46 3.30 12.13
N THR A 150 -7.95 3.16 10.90
CA THR A 150 -7.57 4.03 9.78
C THR A 150 -8.67 5.05 9.50
N ARG A 151 -8.34 6.15 8.85
CA ARG A 151 -9.32 7.18 8.49
C ARG A 151 -10.36 6.71 7.47
N ASP A 152 -10.02 5.72 6.64
CA ASP A 152 -10.97 5.08 5.71
C ASP A 152 -11.91 4.09 6.39
N GLY A 153 -11.89 4.04 7.75
CA GLY A 153 -12.81 3.25 8.56
C GLY A 153 -12.42 1.79 8.74
N ARG A 154 -11.22 1.37 8.32
CA ARG A 154 -10.74 0.02 8.66
C ARG A 154 -10.41 -0.04 10.15
N HIS A 155 -10.84 -1.11 10.80
CA HIS A 155 -10.60 -1.40 12.21
C HIS A 155 -10.07 -2.82 12.35
N PHE A 156 -8.92 -3.02 13.01
CA PHE A 156 -8.26 -4.32 13.09
C PHE A 156 -7.25 -4.38 14.24
N TYR A 157 -6.85 -5.60 14.61
CA TYR A 157 -5.76 -5.82 15.55
C TYR A 157 -4.53 -6.36 14.84
N VAL A 158 -3.36 -5.88 15.26
CA VAL A 158 -2.06 -6.46 14.91
C VAL A 158 -1.38 -6.95 16.18
N ARG A 159 -0.90 -8.19 16.16
CA ARG A 159 0.06 -8.68 17.13
C ARG A 159 1.46 -8.63 16.56
N TYR A 160 2.28 -7.82 17.21
CA TYR A 160 3.72 -7.75 17.00
C TYR A 160 4.38 -8.72 17.96
N GLY A 161 4.63 -9.94 17.50
CA GLY A 161 5.20 -11.04 18.30
C GLY A 161 6.72 -11.13 18.21
N GLU A 162 7.32 -11.91 19.12
CA GLU A 162 8.75 -12.15 19.18
C GLU A 162 9.60 -10.89 19.42
N VAL A 163 9.06 -10.01 20.24
CA VAL A 163 9.67 -8.74 20.64
C VAL A 163 10.68 -8.95 21.76
N ASP A 164 11.79 -8.21 21.74
CA ASP A 164 12.72 -8.12 22.88
C ASP A 164 12.03 -7.41 24.05
N PRO A 165 11.80 -8.08 25.18
CA PRO A 165 11.07 -7.52 26.33
C PRO A 165 11.75 -6.28 26.91
N SER A 166 13.07 -6.16 26.82
CA SER A 166 13.82 -5.02 27.32
C SER A 166 13.71 -3.78 26.45
N SER A 167 13.18 -3.93 25.23
CA SER A 167 13.08 -2.86 24.23
C SER A 167 11.68 -2.26 24.10
N ILE A 168 10.69 -2.76 24.84
CA ILE A 168 9.30 -2.27 24.75
C ILE A 168 9.22 -0.84 25.28
N LEU A 169 8.78 0.08 24.43
CA LEU A 169 8.70 1.51 24.73
C LEU A 169 7.28 1.99 25.06
N VAL A 170 6.30 1.11 25.00
CA VAL A 170 4.88 1.43 25.11
C VAL A 170 4.23 0.72 26.31
N LYS A 171 3.08 1.22 26.75
CA LYS A 171 2.26 0.66 27.84
C LYS A 171 0.85 0.36 27.34
N ILE A 172 0.13 -0.50 28.04
CA ILE A 172 -1.29 -0.76 27.77
C ILE A 172 -2.06 0.55 27.91
N ASN A 173 -2.95 0.80 26.96
CA ASN A 173 -3.76 2.00 26.74
C ASN A 173 -2.99 3.23 26.21
N ASP A 174 -1.72 3.11 25.85
CA ASP A 174 -1.05 4.18 25.12
C ASP A 174 -1.66 4.34 23.74
N HIS A 175 -1.92 5.57 23.35
CA HIS A 175 -2.25 5.96 21.99
C HIS A 175 -0.96 6.07 21.16
N ILE A 176 -0.89 5.31 20.08
CA ILE A 176 0.32 5.19 19.28
C ILE A 176 0.08 5.79 17.90
N MET A 177 0.97 6.65 17.48
CA MET A 177 0.97 7.21 16.13
C MET A 177 1.62 6.25 15.15
N GLN A 178 1.18 6.28 13.89
CA GLN A 178 1.82 5.58 12.79
C GLN A 178 3.33 5.89 12.73
N GLY A 179 4.15 4.86 12.57
CA GLY A 179 5.60 4.99 12.47
C GLY A 179 6.33 5.19 13.79
N ALA A 180 5.61 5.31 14.92
CA ALA A 180 6.25 5.32 16.23
C ALA A 180 6.92 3.98 16.51
N ILE A 181 8.14 4.02 17.06
CA ILE A 181 8.85 2.81 17.48
C ILE A 181 8.15 2.27 18.73
N ILE A 182 7.70 1.02 18.68
CA ILE A 182 7.03 0.35 19.80
C ILE A 182 7.97 -0.59 20.56
N ALA A 183 8.91 -1.20 19.86
CA ALA A 183 9.89 -2.14 20.41
C ALA A 183 10.96 -2.49 19.37
N LYS A 184 11.78 -3.49 19.68
CA LYS A 184 12.76 -4.08 18.75
C LYS A 184 12.52 -5.59 18.59
N THR A 185 12.97 -6.14 17.47
CA THR A 185 12.92 -7.60 17.23
C THR A 185 13.72 -8.35 18.27
N GLY A 186 13.14 -9.45 18.77
CA GLY A 186 13.72 -10.32 19.78
C GLY A 186 14.35 -11.58 19.20
N LEU A 187 15.06 -12.29 20.05
CA LEU A 187 15.64 -13.58 19.77
C LEU A 187 14.94 -14.65 20.60
N MET A 188 14.32 -15.60 19.95
CA MET A 188 13.78 -16.77 20.63
C MET A 188 14.91 -17.73 21.05
N ILE A 189 14.91 -18.15 22.30
CA ILE A 189 15.84 -19.17 22.81
C ILE A 189 15.03 -20.26 23.52
N LYS A 190 15.11 -21.48 23.01
CA LYS A 190 14.48 -22.64 23.65
C LYS A 190 15.09 -22.91 25.02
N PRO A 191 14.31 -23.00 26.11
CA PRO A 191 14.83 -23.24 27.45
C PRO A 191 15.55 -24.55 27.61
N ASP A 192 15.11 -25.59 26.89
CA ASP A 192 15.63 -26.97 26.96
C ASP A 192 16.96 -27.12 26.25
N THR A 193 17.24 -26.38 25.22
CA THR A 193 18.44 -26.50 24.40
C THR A 193 19.38 -25.30 24.49
N GLY A 194 18.92 -24.15 25.00
CA GLY A 194 19.64 -22.90 24.95
C GLY A 194 19.89 -22.36 23.52
N ARG A 195 19.17 -22.88 22.52
CA ARG A 195 19.37 -22.56 21.10
C ARG A 195 18.09 -21.98 20.46
N PRO A 196 18.24 -21.17 19.41
CA PRO A 196 17.10 -20.72 18.64
C PRO A 196 16.32 -21.89 18.01
N PRO A 197 14.98 -21.82 17.94
CA PRO A 197 14.16 -22.84 17.27
C PRO A 197 14.25 -22.77 15.74
N VAL A 198 14.65 -21.64 15.19
CA VAL A 198 14.84 -21.41 13.75
C VAL A 198 16.33 -21.31 13.48
N ILE A 199 16.81 -22.14 12.56
CA ILE A 199 18.19 -22.15 12.10
C ILE A 199 18.16 -21.94 10.59
N ILE A 200 18.81 -20.87 10.14
CA ILE A 200 19.07 -20.61 8.72
C ILE A 200 20.51 -21.03 8.44
N PRO A 201 20.77 -21.88 7.44
CA PRO A 201 22.13 -22.33 7.13
C PRO A 201 23.12 -21.15 6.96
N GLY A 202 24.21 -21.19 7.70
CA GLY A 202 25.23 -20.13 7.70
C GLY A 202 24.99 -18.97 8.69
N GLU A 203 23.90 -19.02 9.46
CA GLU A 203 23.59 -18.04 10.51
C GLU A 203 23.58 -18.69 11.88
N GLU A 204 24.17 -18.01 12.88
CA GLU A 204 24.17 -18.52 14.27
C GLU A 204 22.82 -18.28 14.97
N VAL A 205 22.20 -17.12 14.66
CA VAL A 205 20.96 -16.68 15.31
C VAL A 205 20.05 -15.94 14.31
N VAL A 206 18.74 -16.06 14.52
CA VAL A 206 17.73 -15.41 13.68
C VAL A 206 16.84 -14.53 14.55
N TYR A 207 16.85 -13.24 14.28
CA TYR A 207 15.92 -12.28 14.83
C TYR A 207 14.75 -12.11 13.85
N MET A 208 13.54 -11.93 14.37
CA MET A 208 12.38 -11.76 13.52
C MET A 208 11.28 -10.96 14.22
N LEU A 209 10.36 -10.45 13.40
CA LEU A 209 9.04 -10.00 13.83
C LEU A 209 8.03 -11.04 13.37
N HIS A 210 7.30 -11.62 14.31
CA HIS A 210 6.15 -12.49 14.06
C HIS A 210 4.90 -11.60 13.96
N PHE A 211 4.32 -11.47 12.77
CA PHE A 211 3.26 -10.51 12.49
C PHE A 211 1.92 -11.24 12.28
N GLU A 212 0.99 -11.10 13.23
CA GLU A 212 -0.38 -11.64 13.15
C GLU A 212 -1.39 -10.51 12.86
N TYR A 213 -2.42 -10.80 12.06
CA TYR A 213 -3.45 -9.86 11.65
C TYR A 213 -4.86 -10.37 11.91
N TYR A 214 -5.71 -9.52 12.52
CA TYR A 214 -7.08 -9.83 12.88
C TYR A 214 -8.00 -8.70 12.42
N PRO A 215 -8.72 -8.85 11.29
CA PRO A 215 -9.55 -7.79 10.71
C PRO A 215 -10.88 -7.58 11.46
N GLY A 216 -11.22 -8.44 12.43
CA GLY A 216 -12.48 -8.35 13.16
C GLY A 216 -12.47 -7.34 14.29
N ASN A 217 -13.58 -6.65 14.48
CA ASN A 217 -13.80 -5.74 15.60
C ASN A 217 -14.57 -6.45 16.73
N ASN A 218 -13.90 -7.34 17.47
CA ASN A 218 -14.53 -8.09 18.57
C ASN A 218 -14.44 -7.36 19.92
N GLY A 219 -13.94 -6.11 19.95
CA GLY A 219 -13.85 -5.30 21.17
C GLY A 219 -12.85 -5.81 22.24
N THR A 220 -12.19 -6.95 22.00
CA THR A 220 -11.21 -7.52 22.91
C THR A 220 -9.94 -7.91 22.16
N PRO A 221 -8.75 -7.71 22.76
CA PRO A 221 -7.50 -8.09 22.12
C PRO A 221 -7.45 -9.63 21.96
N PRO A 222 -6.89 -10.13 20.84
CA PRO A 222 -6.77 -11.56 20.62
C PRO A 222 -5.89 -12.22 21.69
N PRO A 223 -6.35 -13.30 22.33
CA PRO A 223 -5.55 -14.02 23.31
C PRO A 223 -4.34 -14.69 22.64
N ASN A 224 -3.27 -14.92 23.40
CA ASN A 224 -2.05 -15.56 22.88
C ASN A 224 -2.28 -16.97 22.38
N ASN A 225 -3.26 -17.66 22.96
CA ASN A 225 -3.60 -19.03 22.58
C ASN A 225 -5.09 -19.28 22.78
N THR A 226 -5.67 -20.09 21.90
CA THR A 226 -7.07 -20.55 21.99
C THR A 226 -7.10 -22.07 21.80
N GLN A 227 -8.29 -22.67 21.98
CA GLN A 227 -8.54 -24.09 21.67
C GLN A 227 -9.04 -24.28 20.22
N ILE A 228 -9.01 -23.23 19.38
CA ILE A 228 -9.53 -23.25 18.01
C ILE A 228 -8.45 -23.71 17.02
N PRO A 229 -8.50 -24.96 16.52
CA PRO A 229 -7.58 -25.44 15.50
C PRO A 229 -7.91 -24.78 14.14
N PRO A 230 -7.01 -24.77 13.16
CA PRO A 230 -5.65 -25.31 13.22
C PRO A 230 -4.60 -24.31 13.72
N PHE A 231 -4.96 -23.04 13.94
CA PHE A 231 -4.02 -21.98 14.31
C PHE A 231 -3.85 -21.85 15.83
N TYR A 232 -4.83 -22.28 16.61
CA TYR A 232 -4.91 -22.05 18.05
C TYR A 232 -4.86 -20.55 18.39
N ARG A 233 -5.59 -19.78 17.58
CA ARG A 233 -5.76 -18.33 17.66
C ARG A 233 -7.23 -18.00 17.64
N ARG A 234 -7.57 -16.72 17.81
CA ARG A 234 -8.94 -16.21 17.60
C ARG A 234 -9.37 -16.53 16.16
N ASP A 235 -10.65 -16.82 15.95
CA ASP A 235 -11.23 -17.33 14.70
C ASP A 235 -11.17 -16.35 13.52
N ASP A 236 -11.06 -15.04 13.80
CA ASP A 236 -10.88 -13.98 12.80
C ASP A 236 -9.41 -13.75 12.38
N LEU A 237 -8.49 -14.66 12.75
CA LEU A 237 -7.12 -14.59 12.27
C LEU A 237 -7.06 -14.74 10.74
N HIS A 238 -6.43 -13.79 10.06
CA HIS A 238 -6.23 -13.80 8.61
C HIS A 238 -4.76 -13.77 8.24
N ASP A 239 -4.46 -14.20 7.01
CA ASP A 239 -3.13 -14.03 6.43
C ASP A 239 -2.81 -12.53 6.32
N PRO A 240 -1.73 -12.06 6.98
CA PRO A 240 -1.38 -10.64 6.93
C PRO A 240 -0.77 -10.17 5.60
N ILE A 241 -0.78 -10.99 4.55
CA ILE A 241 -0.08 -10.68 3.29
C ILE A 241 -0.52 -9.35 2.69
N ASP A 242 -1.83 -9.09 2.64
CA ASP A 242 -2.37 -7.89 1.99
C ASP A 242 -1.96 -6.62 2.73
N ILE A 243 -2.09 -6.60 4.05
CA ILE A 243 -1.70 -5.45 4.88
C ILE A 243 -0.18 -5.25 4.89
N LEU A 244 0.61 -6.33 4.87
CA LEU A 244 2.06 -6.25 4.76
C LEU A 244 2.52 -5.75 3.39
N MET A 245 1.87 -6.18 2.30
CA MET A 245 2.18 -5.70 0.95
C MET A 245 1.80 -4.23 0.77
N GLU A 246 0.63 -3.81 1.27
CA GLU A 246 0.26 -2.39 1.32
C GLU A 246 1.34 -1.59 2.05
N GLY A 247 1.70 -2.02 3.26
CA GLY A 247 2.73 -1.36 4.05
C GLY A 247 4.11 -1.36 3.41
N TYR A 248 4.49 -2.45 2.72
CA TYR A 248 5.76 -2.56 2.01
C TYR A 248 5.87 -1.55 0.87
N ILE A 249 4.83 -1.46 0.05
CA ILE A 249 4.73 -0.49 -1.04
C ILE A 249 4.84 0.93 -0.49
N ASN A 250 4.08 1.23 0.57
CA ASN A 250 4.05 2.57 1.16
C ASN A 250 5.36 2.99 1.86
N SER A 251 6.15 2.02 2.32
CA SER A 251 7.40 2.29 3.06
C SER A 251 8.66 2.25 2.21
N PHE A 252 8.69 1.41 1.16
CA PHE A 252 9.92 1.08 0.44
C PHE A 252 9.86 1.30 -1.07
N ASN A 253 8.72 1.74 -1.58
CA ASN A 253 8.65 2.12 -2.98
C ASN A 253 9.30 3.50 -3.13
N GLU A 254 10.46 3.57 -3.73
CA GLU A 254 11.23 4.81 -3.93
C GLU A 254 10.43 5.83 -4.75
N GLU A 255 9.50 5.37 -5.58
CA GLU A 255 8.60 6.22 -6.36
C GLU A 255 7.52 6.92 -5.49
N GLN A 256 7.21 6.44 -4.28
CA GLN A 256 6.21 7.09 -3.39
C GLN A 256 6.80 8.19 -2.50
N THR A 257 8.13 8.30 -2.38
CA THR A 257 8.79 9.46 -1.78
C THR A 257 8.97 10.60 -2.78
N ALA A 258 8.73 10.33 -4.07
CA ALA A 258 8.69 11.36 -5.08
C ALA A 258 7.51 12.30 -4.83
N GLU A 259 7.73 13.59 -4.92
CA GLU A 259 6.63 14.58 -4.99
C GLU A 259 5.91 14.40 -6.34
N ARG A 260 4.60 14.74 -6.37
CA ARG A 260 3.93 14.86 -7.65
C ARG A 260 4.65 15.91 -8.48
N ILE A 261 4.90 15.61 -9.74
CA ILE A 261 5.61 16.50 -10.66
C ILE A 261 4.63 17.08 -11.69
N ALA A 262 5.01 18.20 -12.25
CA ALA A 262 4.19 18.87 -13.25
C ALA A 262 3.86 17.90 -14.40
N ILE A 263 2.58 17.80 -14.76
CA ILE A 263 2.12 16.87 -15.80
C ILE A 263 2.85 17.09 -17.14
N ALA A 264 3.33 18.29 -17.40
CA ALA A 264 4.12 18.62 -18.57
C ALA A 264 5.43 17.82 -18.67
N ASP A 265 6.03 17.47 -17.52
CA ASP A 265 7.31 16.78 -17.44
C ASP A 265 7.16 15.24 -17.42
N LEU A 266 5.91 14.74 -17.27
CA LEU A 266 5.63 13.30 -17.26
C LEU A 266 5.56 12.72 -18.67
N ASN A 267 6.00 11.48 -18.83
CA ASN A 267 5.75 10.61 -19.98
C ASN A 267 5.42 9.20 -19.46
N VAL A 268 4.86 8.34 -20.31
CA VAL A 268 4.54 6.97 -19.92
C VAL A 268 5.81 6.21 -19.58
N SER A 269 5.86 5.65 -18.38
CA SER A 269 6.99 4.83 -17.96
C SER A 269 7.06 3.50 -18.71
N ASN A 270 8.22 2.83 -18.71
CA ASN A 270 8.35 1.49 -19.29
C ASN A 270 7.39 0.48 -18.61
N LYS A 271 7.12 0.68 -17.31
CA LYS A 271 6.18 -0.13 -16.53
C LYS A 271 4.73 0.12 -16.97
N GLY A 272 4.36 1.38 -17.18
CA GLY A 272 3.05 1.75 -17.73
C GLY A 272 2.84 1.21 -19.15
N LYS A 273 3.86 1.31 -20.01
CA LYS A 273 3.81 0.72 -21.38
C LYS A 273 3.63 -0.80 -21.33
N GLY A 274 4.36 -1.49 -20.47
CA GLY A 274 4.21 -2.93 -20.26
C GLY A 274 2.79 -3.30 -19.84
N PHE A 275 2.25 -2.58 -18.84
CA PHE A 275 0.89 -2.77 -18.35
C PHE A 275 -0.17 -2.61 -19.44
N ILE A 276 -0.08 -1.57 -20.28
CA ILE A 276 -1.01 -1.35 -21.39
C ILE A 276 -0.90 -2.47 -22.43
N LYS A 277 0.34 -2.85 -22.83
CA LYS A 277 0.57 -3.92 -23.82
C LYS A 277 0.00 -5.26 -23.37
N GLU A 278 0.03 -5.59 -22.09
CA GLU A 278 -0.55 -6.82 -21.53
C GLU A 278 -2.08 -6.85 -21.67
N TRP A 279 -2.76 -5.69 -21.57
CA TRP A 279 -4.21 -5.60 -21.81
C TRP A 279 -4.59 -5.68 -23.30
N GLU A 280 -3.77 -5.14 -24.18
CA GLU A 280 -4.12 -4.97 -25.61
C GLU A 280 -3.78 -6.20 -26.46
N TYR A 281 -3.01 -7.16 -25.94
CA TYR A 281 -2.49 -8.31 -26.65
C TYR A 281 -1.84 -7.98 -28.01
N LEU A 282 -0.83 -8.72 -28.40
CA LEU A 282 -0.12 -8.51 -29.65
C LEU A 282 -0.69 -9.40 -30.76
N GLN A 283 -1.18 -8.78 -31.85
CA GLN A 283 -1.57 -9.48 -33.07
C GLN A 283 -0.74 -8.99 -34.26
N LEU A 284 0.15 -9.82 -34.77
CA LEU A 284 1.07 -9.43 -35.84
C LEU A 284 0.42 -9.46 -37.23
N THR A 285 -0.78 -9.97 -37.37
CA THR A 285 -1.58 -9.99 -38.61
C THR A 285 -2.87 -9.20 -38.39
N ALA A 286 -3.41 -8.62 -39.46
CA ALA A 286 -4.68 -7.90 -39.41
C ALA A 286 -5.82 -8.83 -38.97
N TYR A 287 -6.66 -8.33 -38.03
CA TYR A 287 -7.81 -9.05 -37.49
C TYR A 287 -9.01 -8.11 -37.30
N ASN A 288 -10.20 -8.68 -37.15
CA ASN A 288 -11.37 -7.90 -36.76
C ASN A 288 -11.48 -7.86 -35.23
N ASP A 289 -11.50 -6.67 -34.65
CA ASP A 289 -11.73 -6.49 -33.23
C ASP A 289 -13.19 -6.81 -32.80
N SER A 290 -13.55 -6.59 -31.54
CA SER A 290 -14.90 -6.85 -31.02
C SER A 290 -16.00 -6.00 -31.65
N GLU A 291 -15.64 -4.83 -32.19
CA GLU A 291 -16.54 -3.93 -32.92
C GLU A 291 -16.61 -4.28 -34.41
N GLY A 292 -15.81 -5.23 -34.86
CA GLY A 292 -15.71 -5.67 -36.25
C GLY A 292 -14.80 -4.78 -37.10
N TYR A 293 -13.97 -3.94 -36.50
CA TYR A 293 -13.03 -3.07 -37.21
C TYR A 293 -11.72 -3.79 -37.51
N CYS A 294 -11.13 -3.47 -38.66
CA CYS A 294 -9.85 -4.04 -39.05
C CYS A 294 -8.70 -3.39 -38.27
N THR A 295 -8.00 -4.23 -37.50
CA THR A 295 -7.03 -3.81 -36.50
C THR A 295 -5.75 -4.66 -36.58
N ILE A 296 -4.58 -4.15 -36.16
CA ILE A 296 -3.31 -4.86 -36.14
C ILE A 296 -2.45 -4.40 -34.93
N GLY A 297 -1.45 -5.17 -34.56
CA GLY A 297 -0.49 -4.83 -33.49
C GLY A 297 -1.14 -4.84 -32.10
N TYR A 298 -0.92 -3.80 -31.33
CA TYR A 298 -1.56 -3.52 -30.03
C TYR A 298 -2.83 -2.67 -30.21
N GLY A 299 -3.77 -3.13 -31.04
CA GLY A 299 -5.03 -2.43 -31.28
C GLY A 299 -4.92 -1.20 -32.22
N HIS A 300 -3.95 -1.16 -33.14
CA HIS A 300 -3.87 -0.13 -34.16
C HIS A 300 -5.00 -0.30 -35.18
N LEU A 301 -5.90 0.68 -35.29
CA LEU A 301 -7.02 0.67 -36.21
C LEU A 301 -6.53 0.93 -37.64
N ILE A 302 -6.76 -0.05 -38.53
CA ILE A 302 -6.50 0.10 -39.98
C ILE A 302 -7.72 0.76 -40.66
N ALA A 303 -8.92 0.25 -40.35
CA ALA A 303 -10.16 0.76 -40.94
C ALA A 303 -11.36 0.41 -40.04
N THR A 304 -12.45 1.19 -40.20
CA THR A 304 -13.72 0.95 -39.50
C THR A 304 -14.62 -0.08 -40.20
N GLN A 305 -14.10 -0.76 -41.22
CA GLN A 305 -14.70 -1.91 -41.89
C GLN A 305 -13.95 -3.17 -41.51
N ARG A 306 -14.53 -4.33 -41.79
CA ARG A 306 -13.86 -5.63 -41.59
C ARG A 306 -12.65 -5.75 -42.51
N CYS A 307 -11.62 -6.47 -42.08
CA CYS A 307 -10.39 -6.70 -42.87
C CYS A 307 -10.66 -7.36 -44.23
N ASN A 308 -11.69 -8.22 -44.32
CA ASN A 308 -12.06 -8.88 -45.56
C ASN A 308 -12.82 -7.96 -46.54
N ASP A 309 -13.32 -6.83 -46.06
CA ASP A 309 -14.14 -5.90 -46.88
C ASP A 309 -13.31 -4.74 -47.43
N ILE A 310 -12.01 -4.72 -47.18
CA ILE A 310 -11.06 -3.69 -47.64
C ILE A 310 -9.84 -4.28 -48.32
N VAL A 311 -9.15 -3.46 -49.09
CA VAL A 311 -7.78 -3.76 -49.52
C VAL A 311 -6.84 -3.25 -48.44
N LEU A 312 -6.13 -4.16 -47.76
CA LEU A 312 -5.17 -3.76 -46.73
C LEU A 312 -4.04 -2.92 -47.34
N PRO A 313 -3.60 -1.85 -46.61
CA PRO A 313 -2.37 -1.14 -46.97
C PRO A 313 -1.20 -2.11 -47.17
N GLU A 314 -0.31 -1.82 -48.12
CA GLU A 314 0.79 -2.70 -48.50
C GLU A 314 1.63 -3.13 -47.29
N GLU A 315 1.87 -2.23 -46.35
CA GLU A 315 2.65 -2.50 -45.14
C GLU A 315 1.98 -3.51 -44.17
N PHE A 316 0.67 -3.77 -44.28
CA PHE A 316 -0.08 -4.69 -43.42
C PHE A 316 -0.50 -6.00 -44.11
N GLN A 317 -0.34 -6.12 -45.43
CA GLN A 317 -0.82 -7.29 -46.21
C GLN A 317 -0.20 -8.62 -45.78
N HIS A 318 1.06 -8.59 -45.35
CA HIS A 318 1.82 -9.78 -44.94
C HIS A 318 2.08 -9.83 -43.41
N GLY A 319 1.34 -9.04 -42.64
CA GLY A 319 1.60 -8.88 -41.20
C GLY A 319 2.74 -7.90 -40.94
N ILE A 320 3.01 -7.66 -39.65
CA ILE A 320 4.04 -6.73 -39.17
C ILE A 320 5.01 -7.42 -38.22
N THR A 321 6.20 -6.84 -38.09
CA THR A 321 7.15 -7.25 -37.06
C THR A 321 6.76 -6.71 -35.68
N ILE A 322 7.31 -7.29 -34.61
CA ILE A 322 7.16 -6.76 -33.26
C ILE A 322 7.63 -5.29 -33.18
N ALA A 323 8.76 -4.98 -33.83
CA ALA A 323 9.28 -3.61 -33.87
C ALA A 323 8.29 -2.62 -34.52
N LYS A 324 7.60 -3.04 -35.62
CA LYS A 324 6.58 -2.21 -36.26
C LYS A 324 5.33 -2.08 -35.36
N ALA A 325 4.93 -3.14 -34.66
CA ALA A 325 3.83 -3.08 -33.69
C ALA A 325 4.15 -2.11 -32.53
N ASP A 326 5.41 -2.11 -32.07
CA ASP A 326 5.89 -1.19 -31.05
C ASP A 326 5.91 0.27 -31.54
N GLU A 327 6.31 0.52 -32.78
CA GLU A 327 6.25 1.85 -33.40
C GLU A 327 4.82 2.38 -33.46
N LEU A 328 3.87 1.59 -33.95
CA LEU A 328 2.45 1.96 -34.01
C LEU A 328 1.84 2.21 -32.63
N PHE A 329 2.27 1.42 -31.63
CA PHE A 329 1.88 1.60 -30.24
C PHE A 329 2.37 2.95 -29.68
N GLU A 330 3.65 3.27 -29.88
CA GLU A 330 4.24 4.54 -29.39
C GLU A 330 3.59 5.75 -30.07
N GLU A 331 3.29 5.67 -31.37
CA GLU A 331 2.59 6.72 -32.08
C GLU A 331 1.20 6.99 -31.48
N ARG A 332 0.40 5.94 -31.27
CA ARG A 332 -0.91 6.04 -30.65
C ARG A 332 -0.83 6.59 -29.23
N LEU A 333 0.15 6.11 -28.45
CA LEU A 333 0.39 6.50 -27.06
C LEU A 333 0.69 8.00 -26.96
N SER A 334 1.49 8.56 -27.90
CA SER A 334 1.85 9.98 -27.93
C SER A 334 0.63 10.90 -28.06
N GLY A 335 -0.40 10.47 -28.77
CA GLY A 335 -1.66 11.17 -28.89
C GLY A 335 -2.40 11.30 -27.56
N PHE A 336 -2.47 10.21 -26.79
CA PHE A 336 -3.09 10.18 -25.47
C PHE A 336 -2.29 10.97 -24.43
N VAL A 337 -0.97 10.91 -24.49
CA VAL A 337 -0.09 11.77 -23.66
C VAL A 337 -0.38 13.26 -23.92
N SER A 338 -0.48 13.65 -25.18
CA SER A 338 -0.78 15.02 -25.56
C SER A 338 -2.18 15.45 -25.12
N GLU A 339 -3.17 14.57 -25.23
CA GLU A 339 -4.53 14.84 -24.76
C GLU A 339 -4.58 15.00 -23.24
N LEU A 340 -3.97 14.09 -22.47
CA LEU A 340 -3.95 14.16 -21.01
C LEU A 340 -3.27 15.44 -20.52
N LYS A 341 -2.11 15.80 -21.07
CA LYS A 341 -1.40 17.04 -20.75
C LYS A 341 -2.19 18.31 -21.06
N ARG A 342 -3.10 18.26 -22.03
CA ARG A 342 -3.96 19.39 -22.38
C ARG A 342 -5.19 19.53 -21.47
N THR A 343 -5.71 18.41 -20.95
CA THR A 343 -6.99 18.36 -20.22
C THR A 343 -6.81 18.36 -18.71
N VAL A 344 -5.65 17.91 -18.22
CA VAL A 344 -5.31 17.87 -16.79
C VAL A 344 -4.22 18.91 -16.52
N SER A 345 -4.39 19.71 -15.47
CA SER A 345 -3.51 20.83 -15.12
C SER A 345 -2.82 20.68 -13.75
N VAL A 346 -3.01 19.55 -13.10
CA VAL A 346 -2.45 19.27 -11.76
C VAL A 346 -1.22 18.37 -11.85
N ASP A 347 -0.36 18.48 -10.84
CA ASP A 347 0.79 17.61 -10.69
C ASP A 347 0.33 16.19 -10.39
N LEU A 348 1.05 15.19 -10.92
CA LEU A 348 0.75 13.77 -10.78
C LEU A 348 1.99 12.99 -10.34
N TYR A 349 1.77 11.88 -9.68
CA TYR A 349 2.80 10.84 -9.60
C TYR A 349 2.93 10.12 -10.95
N GLN A 350 4.10 9.55 -11.22
CA GLN A 350 4.33 8.77 -12.44
C GLN A 350 3.28 7.66 -12.64
N TYR A 351 2.95 6.95 -11.58
CA TYR A 351 2.00 5.86 -11.63
C TYR A 351 0.53 6.33 -11.81
N GLU A 352 0.17 7.52 -11.31
CA GLU A 352 -1.12 8.15 -11.58
C GLU A 352 -1.23 8.51 -13.07
N PHE A 353 -0.16 9.06 -13.63
CA PHE A 353 -0.07 9.37 -15.07
C PHE A 353 -0.19 8.11 -15.92
N ASP A 354 0.56 7.06 -15.63
CA ASP A 354 0.52 5.79 -16.35
C ASP A 354 -0.87 5.14 -16.33
N ALA A 355 -1.56 5.16 -15.17
CA ALA A 355 -2.92 4.65 -15.03
C ALA A 355 -3.93 5.42 -15.88
N LEU A 356 -3.82 6.75 -15.90
CA LEU A 356 -4.68 7.62 -16.72
C LEU A 356 -4.45 7.39 -18.21
N ILE A 357 -3.20 7.16 -18.63
CA ILE A 357 -2.91 6.82 -20.02
C ILE A 357 -3.45 5.44 -20.38
N SER A 358 -3.37 4.44 -19.49
CA SER A 358 -3.99 3.13 -19.73
C SER A 358 -5.50 3.26 -19.92
N LEU A 359 -6.16 4.03 -19.06
CA LEU A 359 -7.58 4.33 -19.18
C LEU A 359 -7.91 5.01 -20.53
N LEU A 360 -7.15 6.05 -20.90
CA LEU A 360 -7.33 6.76 -22.17
C LEU A 360 -7.10 5.86 -23.38
N PHE A 361 -6.10 4.99 -23.34
CA PHE A 361 -5.78 4.07 -24.42
C PHE A 361 -6.96 3.14 -24.75
N ASN A 362 -7.71 2.71 -23.74
CA ASN A 362 -8.91 1.91 -23.90
C ASN A 362 -10.15 2.76 -24.22
N MET A 363 -10.35 3.87 -23.51
CA MET A 363 -11.54 4.70 -23.59
C MET A 363 -11.57 5.60 -24.84
N GLY A 364 -10.41 5.97 -25.33
CA GLY A 364 -10.19 6.76 -26.54
C GLY A 364 -10.18 8.28 -26.36
N SER A 365 -10.82 8.84 -25.35
CA SER A 365 -10.77 10.30 -25.08
C SER A 365 -11.21 10.62 -23.67
N MET A 366 -10.57 11.63 -23.05
CA MET A 366 -10.91 12.17 -21.74
C MET A 366 -12.30 12.83 -21.70
N SER A 367 -12.83 13.23 -22.85
CA SER A 367 -14.19 13.77 -22.96
C SER A 367 -15.28 12.78 -22.56
N LYS A 368 -14.97 11.49 -22.56
CA LYS A 368 -15.87 10.42 -22.10
C LYS A 368 -15.89 10.24 -20.57
N ALA A 369 -15.00 10.93 -19.85
CA ALA A 369 -14.88 10.87 -18.39
C ALA A 369 -14.84 12.28 -17.76
N PRO A 370 -15.87 13.12 -17.96
CA PRO A 370 -15.86 14.52 -17.50
C PRO A 370 -15.76 14.66 -16.00
N ASN A 371 -16.37 13.76 -15.21
CA ASN A 371 -16.30 13.77 -13.75
C ASN A 371 -14.88 13.48 -13.25
N LEU A 372 -14.23 12.46 -13.82
CA LEU A 372 -12.83 12.14 -13.53
C LEU A 372 -11.92 13.34 -13.79
N ASN A 373 -12.05 13.95 -14.96
CA ASN A 373 -11.26 15.12 -15.33
C ASN A 373 -11.51 16.30 -14.39
N SER A 374 -12.77 16.57 -14.03
CA SER A 374 -13.14 17.63 -13.09
C SER A 374 -12.52 17.41 -11.71
N LYS A 375 -12.63 16.21 -11.16
CA LYS A 375 -12.07 15.86 -9.84
C LYS A 375 -10.54 15.95 -9.84
N LEU A 376 -9.86 15.47 -10.88
CA LEU A 376 -8.41 15.63 -11.03
C LEU A 376 -8.00 17.09 -10.96
N ASN A 377 -8.64 17.95 -11.75
CA ASN A 377 -8.30 19.38 -11.80
C ASN A 377 -8.66 20.14 -10.51
N GLN A 378 -9.49 19.56 -9.64
CA GLN A 378 -9.75 20.03 -8.27
C GLN A 378 -8.78 19.42 -7.22
N LYS A 379 -7.81 18.61 -7.65
CA LYS A 379 -6.88 17.85 -6.79
C LYS A 379 -7.57 16.82 -5.89
N ASP A 380 -8.80 16.42 -6.22
CA ASP A 380 -9.51 15.31 -5.58
C ASP A 380 -9.09 13.99 -6.24
N TYR A 381 -7.86 13.55 -5.94
CA TYR A 381 -7.27 12.33 -6.54
C TYR A 381 -8.03 11.06 -6.13
N ILE A 382 -8.53 11.01 -4.89
CA ILE A 382 -9.32 9.87 -4.41
C ILE A 382 -10.68 9.83 -5.11
N GLY A 383 -11.37 10.96 -5.17
CA GLY A 383 -12.61 11.06 -5.93
C GLY A 383 -12.43 10.74 -7.41
N ALA A 384 -11.32 11.18 -8.02
CA ALA A 384 -10.98 10.85 -9.41
C ALA A 384 -10.74 9.34 -9.59
N SER A 385 -10.06 8.69 -8.65
CA SER A 385 -9.81 7.24 -8.72
C SER A 385 -11.11 6.43 -8.70
N ASN A 386 -12.12 6.87 -7.94
CA ASN A 386 -13.41 6.20 -7.88
C ASN A 386 -14.18 6.27 -9.20
N GLU A 387 -13.98 7.34 -10.00
CA GLU A 387 -14.60 7.47 -11.31
C GLU A 387 -14.12 6.42 -12.33
N PHE A 388 -12.95 5.78 -12.11
CA PHE A 388 -12.53 4.66 -12.96
C PHE A 388 -13.60 3.57 -12.98
N LEU A 389 -14.18 3.26 -11.81
CA LEU A 389 -15.12 2.14 -11.65
C LEU A 389 -16.47 2.38 -12.36
N ASP A 390 -16.78 3.63 -12.71
CA ASP A 390 -18.01 4.00 -13.41
C ASP A 390 -17.85 3.91 -14.95
N ILE A 391 -16.60 3.85 -15.45
CA ILE A 391 -16.31 3.82 -16.89
C ILE A 391 -16.33 2.38 -17.41
N THR A 392 -17.47 1.72 -17.32
CA THR A 392 -17.64 0.29 -17.63
C THR A 392 -18.56 -0.01 -18.81
N ASN A 393 -19.01 1.02 -19.52
CA ASN A 393 -19.96 0.90 -20.64
C ASN A 393 -21.19 0.04 -20.27
N GLY A 394 -21.86 0.42 -19.15
CA GLY A 394 -23.05 -0.28 -18.66
C GLY A 394 -22.75 -1.60 -17.93
N GLY A 395 -21.54 -1.79 -17.42
CA GLY A 395 -21.19 -2.95 -16.59
C GLY A 395 -20.64 -4.14 -17.38
N VAL A 396 -20.05 -3.90 -18.55
CA VAL A 396 -19.37 -4.98 -19.32
C VAL A 396 -18.30 -5.63 -18.45
N ALA A 397 -18.40 -6.95 -18.22
CA ALA A 397 -17.59 -7.69 -17.25
C ALA A 397 -16.08 -7.49 -17.41
N GLY A 398 -15.55 -7.54 -18.66
CA GLY A 398 -14.14 -7.30 -18.94
C GLY A 398 -13.71 -5.88 -18.57
N LEU A 399 -14.56 -4.87 -18.83
CA LEU A 399 -14.28 -3.49 -18.45
C LEU A 399 -14.32 -3.29 -16.93
N VAL A 400 -15.23 -3.96 -16.22
CA VAL A 400 -15.26 -3.90 -14.75
C VAL A 400 -13.96 -4.40 -14.14
N ILE A 401 -13.43 -5.51 -14.64
CA ILE A 401 -12.14 -6.05 -14.20
C ILE A 401 -11.01 -5.06 -14.54
N ARG A 402 -10.94 -4.60 -15.79
CA ARG A 402 -9.91 -3.67 -16.26
C ARG A 402 -9.89 -2.38 -15.44
N ARG A 403 -11.03 -1.77 -15.16
CA ARG A 403 -11.13 -0.52 -14.36
C ARG A 403 -10.60 -0.68 -12.94
N ARG A 404 -10.89 -1.79 -12.28
CA ARG A 404 -10.30 -2.11 -10.97
C ARG A 404 -8.78 -2.25 -11.05
N LYS A 405 -8.29 -2.89 -12.10
CA LYS A 405 -6.85 -3.08 -12.33
C LYS A 405 -6.15 -1.78 -12.76
N GLU A 406 -6.82 -0.85 -13.41
CA GLU A 406 -6.31 0.50 -13.74
C GLU A 406 -6.41 1.47 -12.56
N GLN A 407 -7.39 1.31 -11.68
CA GLN A 407 -7.47 2.06 -10.42
C GLN A 407 -6.32 1.70 -9.46
N ASN A 408 -5.88 0.46 -9.47
CA ASN A 408 -4.84 -0.02 -8.56
C ASN A 408 -3.47 0.65 -8.77
N PRO A 409 -2.90 0.77 -9.99
CA PRO A 409 -1.75 1.64 -10.21
C PRO A 409 -1.99 3.07 -9.75
N PHE A 410 -3.14 3.65 -10.09
CA PHE A 410 -3.46 5.04 -9.73
C PHE A 410 -3.41 5.29 -8.22
N LEU A 411 -3.94 4.38 -7.41
CA LEU A 411 -3.99 4.52 -5.96
C LEU A 411 -2.72 4.03 -5.25
N ASN A 412 -2.16 2.93 -5.74
CA ASN A 412 -1.23 2.10 -4.97
C ASN A 412 0.10 1.84 -5.69
N ASN A 413 0.32 2.37 -6.90
CA ASN A 413 1.49 2.07 -7.74
C ASN A 413 1.67 0.54 -8.01
N VAL A 414 0.57 -0.23 -8.02
CA VAL A 414 0.57 -1.68 -8.25
C VAL A 414 0.00 -1.98 -9.62
N TYR A 415 0.85 -2.42 -10.54
CA TYR A 415 0.50 -2.78 -11.91
C TYR A 415 0.23 -4.29 -11.97
N ASP A 416 -1.03 -4.67 -12.07
CA ASP A 416 -1.49 -6.05 -12.20
C ASP A 416 -2.50 -6.14 -13.34
N SER A 417 -2.10 -6.74 -14.45
CA SER A 417 -2.90 -6.95 -15.67
C SER A 417 -3.50 -8.35 -15.75
N SER A 418 -3.40 -9.16 -14.71
CA SER A 418 -3.99 -10.51 -14.68
C SER A 418 -5.52 -10.45 -14.85
N HIS A 419 -6.09 -11.30 -15.70
CA HIS A 419 -7.53 -11.38 -16.04
C HIS A 419 -7.96 -12.80 -16.40
#